data_0868735593383c12a05a1feecdb8101a
#
_entry.id   0868735593383c12a05a1feecdb8101a
#
_cell.length_a   1.000
_cell.length_b   1.000
_cell.length_c   1.000
_cell.angle_alpha   90.00
_cell.angle_beta   90.00
_cell.angle_gamma   90.00
#
_symmetry.space_group_name_H-M   'P 1'
#
loop_
_entity.id
_entity.type
_entity.pdbx_description
1 polymer ?
#
loop_
_entity_poly.entity_id
_entity_poly.type
_entity_poly.pdbx_seq_one_letter_code
_entity_poly.pdbx_strand_id
1 'polypeptide(L)'
;MEKGKMASGRPHIAIVDPNVLATIGLRQLLQTVVPMMAVDVYPTFDAFLAGGGEGCYHYFVAQSVAVAHHLWFMDRRRKTLVLTLSSDPHSQLAGFRHLCVGVAEETLVCEVLRLVQQGHSGGRNLPTAETDAPRPTLTPREVEVLSLVVRGLMSKEIADRLHISLPTVNTHRKNICEKLGVKSVPALTVYAVMHGYVELRQIEGKG
;
A
#
# COMPACT_ATOMS: atom_id res chain seq x y z
N MET A 1 21.79 20.65 -18.88
CA MET A 1 20.42 20.61 -18.35
C MET A 1 19.77 19.30 -18.85
N GLU A 2 20.04 18.21 -18.16
CA GLU A 2 19.38 16.93 -18.46
C GLU A 2 18.08 16.85 -17.68
N LYS A 3 16.96 16.85 -18.41
CA LYS A 3 15.65 16.50 -17.88
C LYS A 3 15.72 15.04 -17.43
N GLY A 4 15.67 14.80 -16.12
CA GLY A 4 15.59 13.48 -15.53
C GLY A 4 14.45 12.69 -16.15
N LYS A 5 14.82 11.70 -16.94
CA LYS A 5 13.96 10.79 -17.68
C LYS A 5 13.22 9.93 -16.66
N MET A 6 11.92 10.14 -16.49
CA MET A 6 11.06 9.17 -15.83
C MET A 6 11.15 7.85 -16.62
N ALA A 7 11.98 6.95 -16.15
CA ALA A 7 12.17 5.63 -16.73
C ALA A 7 11.45 4.62 -15.83
N SER A 8 10.30 4.28 -16.22
CA SER A 8 9.53 3.02 -16.09
C SER A 8 8.06 3.33 -15.86
N GLY A 9 7.16 2.69 -16.59
CA GLY A 9 5.71 2.90 -16.52
C GLY A 9 5.02 2.43 -15.22
N ARG A 10 5.74 2.47 -14.07
CA ARG A 10 5.17 2.18 -12.75
C ARG A 10 4.72 3.48 -12.10
N PRO A 11 3.54 3.50 -11.46
CA PRO A 11 3.11 4.65 -10.67
C PRO A 11 4.04 4.83 -9.46
N HIS A 12 4.36 6.09 -9.14
CA HIS A 12 5.27 6.46 -8.07
C HIS A 12 4.51 6.98 -6.84
N ILE A 13 5.01 6.66 -5.65
CA ILE A 13 4.64 7.24 -4.37
C ILE A 13 5.82 8.08 -3.89
N ALA A 14 5.58 9.30 -3.44
CA ALA A 14 6.60 10.12 -2.80
C ALA A 14 6.46 10.10 -1.28
N ILE A 15 7.56 9.94 -0.57
CA ILE A 15 7.68 10.20 0.86
C ILE A 15 8.51 11.48 1.01
N VAL A 16 7.95 12.50 1.65
CA VAL A 16 8.63 13.77 1.91
C VAL A 16 8.74 13.98 3.42
N ASP A 17 9.85 13.53 3.99
CA ASP A 17 10.06 13.56 5.44
C ASP A 17 11.57 13.66 5.75
N PRO A 18 12.01 14.65 6.57
CA PRO A 18 13.40 14.78 6.99
C PRO A 18 13.86 13.65 7.93
N ASN A 19 12.95 12.90 8.54
CA ASN A 19 13.27 11.80 9.43
C ASN A 19 13.68 10.53 8.65
N VAL A 20 14.99 10.30 8.53
CA VAL A 20 15.55 9.19 7.76
C VAL A 20 15.07 7.83 8.28
N LEU A 21 14.98 7.64 9.59
CA LEU A 21 14.53 6.36 10.16
C LEU A 21 13.05 6.08 9.83
N ALA A 22 12.20 7.09 9.93
CA ALA A 22 10.80 6.98 9.56
C ALA A 22 10.63 6.68 8.06
N THR A 23 11.42 7.33 7.21
CA THR A 23 11.36 7.11 5.75
C THR A 23 11.82 5.71 5.36
N ILE A 24 12.85 5.15 6.01
CA ILE A 24 13.30 3.78 5.78
C ILE A 24 12.18 2.78 6.13
N GLY A 25 11.57 2.94 7.32
CA GLY A 25 10.48 2.07 7.77
C GLY A 25 9.24 2.16 6.88
N LEU A 26 8.79 3.40 6.59
CA LEU A 26 7.62 3.63 5.74
C LEU A 26 7.83 3.16 4.30
N ARG A 27 9.02 3.38 3.75
CA ARG A 27 9.38 2.86 2.43
C ARG A 27 9.30 1.35 2.38
N GLN A 28 9.88 0.66 3.37
CA GLN A 28 9.83 -0.80 3.45
C GLN A 28 8.39 -1.30 3.56
N LEU A 29 7.58 -0.65 4.41
CA LEU A 29 6.16 -0.95 4.57
C LEU A 29 5.41 -0.79 3.24
N LEU A 30 5.54 0.36 2.58
CA LEU A 30 4.87 0.64 1.31
C LEU A 30 5.29 -0.31 0.20
N GLN A 31 6.57 -0.67 0.11
CA GLN A 31 7.06 -1.65 -0.87
C GLN A 31 6.50 -3.05 -0.62
N THR A 32 6.24 -3.40 0.66
CA THR A 32 5.60 -4.66 1.04
C THR A 32 4.10 -4.65 0.73
N VAL A 33 3.45 -3.52 1.01
CA VAL A 33 1.99 -3.33 0.90
C VAL A 33 1.57 -3.06 -0.55
N VAL A 34 2.36 -2.30 -1.31
CA VAL A 34 2.04 -1.89 -2.69
C VAL A 34 3.23 -2.16 -3.62
N PRO A 35 3.61 -3.44 -3.85
CA PRO A 35 4.84 -3.79 -4.57
C PRO A 35 4.87 -3.34 -6.03
N MET A 36 3.71 -3.01 -6.60
CA MET A 36 3.59 -2.52 -7.98
C MET A 36 3.94 -1.04 -8.14
N MET A 37 4.05 -0.29 -7.04
CA MET A 37 4.40 1.11 -7.05
C MET A 37 5.87 1.33 -6.68
N ALA A 38 6.53 2.28 -7.34
CA ALA A 38 7.85 2.73 -6.93
C ALA A 38 7.70 3.73 -5.77
N VAL A 39 8.60 3.66 -4.80
CA VAL A 39 8.58 4.57 -3.63
C VAL A 39 9.85 5.40 -3.64
N ASP A 40 9.69 6.69 -3.87
CA ASP A 40 10.75 7.68 -3.87
C ASP A 40 10.75 8.45 -2.55
N VAL A 41 11.93 8.71 -2.00
CA VAL A 41 12.11 9.38 -0.70
C VAL A 41 12.85 10.69 -0.90
N TYR A 42 12.31 11.75 -0.32
CA TYR A 42 12.86 13.09 -0.39
C TYR A 42 12.98 13.69 1.04
N PRO A 43 14.18 14.13 1.45
CA PRO A 43 14.37 14.69 2.79
C PRO A 43 13.80 16.10 2.94
N THR A 44 13.59 16.81 1.83
CA THR A 44 13.08 18.18 1.82
C THR A 44 12.09 18.38 0.67
N PHE A 45 11.28 19.43 0.78
CA PHE A 45 10.35 19.80 -0.30
C PHE A 45 11.09 20.26 -1.57
N ASP A 46 12.22 20.96 -1.42
CA ASP A 46 13.03 21.39 -2.57
C ASP A 46 13.63 20.18 -3.33
N ALA A 47 14.13 19.18 -2.60
CA ALA A 47 14.61 17.93 -3.18
C ALA A 47 13.49 17.17 -3.90
N PHE A 48 12.27 17.20 -3.36
CA PHE A 48 11.08 16.60 -3.96
C PHE A 48 10.72 17.29 -5.29
N LEU A 49 10.71 18.63 -5.35
CA LEU A 49 10.47 19.36 -6.60
C LEU A 49 11.57 19.12 -7.63
N ALA A 50 12.85 19.21 -7.21
CA ALA A 50 13.99 18.95 -8.08
C ALA A 50 14.02 17.54 -8.64
N GLY A 51 13.54 16.55 -7.87
CA GLY A 51 13.43 15.15 -8.27
C GLY A 51 12.23 14.82 -9.15
N GLY A 52 11.39 15.80 -9.52
CA GLY A 52 10.21 15.59 -10.36
C GLY A 52 9.05 14.89 -9.62
N GLY A 53 9.01 14.97 -8.30
CA GLY A 53 8.00 14.30 -7.47
C GLY A 53 6.56 14.77 -7.68
N GLU A 54 6.33 15.86 -8.42
CA GLU A 54 5.00 16.44 -8.67
C GLU A 54 4.02 15.47 -9.35
N GLY A 55 4.55 14.52 -10.14
CA GLY A 55 3.78 13.54 -10.88
C GLY A 55 3.38 12.29 -10.09
N CYS A 56 3.73 12.20 -8.81
CA CYS A 56 3.47 11.02 -8.00
C CYS A 56 1.96 10.77 -7.79
N TYR A 57 1.63 9.51 -7.60
CA TYR A 57 0.26 9.06 -7.40
C TYR A 57 -0.24 9.41 -6.00
N HIS A 58 0.61 9.24 -4.99
CA HIS A 58 0.37 9.64 -3.60
C HIS A 58 1.59 10.34 -3.01
N TYR A 59 1.33 11.20 -2.04
CA TYR A 59 2.33 11.93 -1.27
C TYR A 59 2.15 11.59 0.22
N PHE A 60 3.14 10.95 0.82
CA PHE A 60 3.24 10.75 2.26
C PHE A 60 4.16 11.83 2.82
N VAL A 61 3.63 12.74 3.60
CA VAL A 61 4.33 13.98 3.94
C VAL A 61 4.39 14.18 5.45
N ALA A 62 5.57 14.45 5.99
CA ALA A 62 5.70 14.84 7.39
C ALA A 62 4.85 16.08 7.67
N GLN A 63 4.21 16.13 8.84
CA GLN A 63 3.31 17.24 9.21
C GLN A 63 4.02 18.60 9.12
N SER A 64 5.29 18.70 9.53
CA SER A 64 6.09 19.92 9.43
C SER A 64 6.25 20.42 7.98
N VAL A 65 6.48 19.51 7.05
CA VAL A 65 6.60 19.83 5.61
C VAL A 65 5.24 20.22 5.03
N ALA A 66 4.17 19.51 5.41
CA ALA A 66 2.82 19.82 4.96
C ALA A 66 2.35 21.20 5.44
N VAL A 67 2.72 21.61 6.66
CA VAL A 67 2.46 22.96 7.19
C VAL A 67 3.26 24.02 6.43
N ALA A 68 4.56 23.81 6.25
CA ALA A 68 5.44 24.77 5.57
C ALA A 68 5.04 25.03 4.12
N HIS A 69 4.51 24.01 3.43
CA HIS A 69 4.12 24.08 2.02
C HIS A 69 2.62 23.81 1.82
N HIS A 70 1.82 24.30 2.75
CA HIS A 70 0.38 24.01 2.87
C HIS A 70 -0.39 24.23 1.56
N LEU A 71 -0.19 25.36 0.89
CA LEU A 71 -0.91 25.68 -0.34
C LEU A 71 -0.65 24.65 -1.45
N TRP A 72 0.59 24.25 -1.63
CA TRP A 72 0.97 23.26 -2.65
C TRP A 72 0.30 21.91 -2.42
N PHE A 73 0.29 21.43 -1.17
CA PHE A 73 -0.33 20.16 -0.82
C PHE A 73 -1.86 20.24 -0.76
N MET A 74 -2.42 21.41 -0.43
CA MET A 74 -3.88 21.61 -0.40
C MET A 74 -4.51 21.44 -1.79
N ASP A 75 -3.87 21.92 -2.85
CA ASP A 75 -4.31 21.70 -4.23
C ASP A 75 -4.33 20.20 -4.59
N ARG A 76 -3.53 19.41 -3.87
CA ARG A 76 -3.35 17.97 -4.08
C ARG A 76 -3.84 17.13 -2.91
N ARG A 77 -4.71 17.68 -2.05
CA ARG A 77 -5.14 17.06 -0.77
C ARG A 77 -5.70 15.64 -0.92
N ARG A 78 -6.32 15.30 -2.06
CA ARG A 78 -6.85 13.94 -2.31
C ARG A 78 -5.75 12.89 -2.43
N LYS A 79 -4.56 13.30 -2.85
CA LYS A 79 -3.38 12.45 -3.00
C LYS A 79 -2.42 12.55 -1.82
N THR A 80 -2.60 13.52 -0.93
CA THR A 80 -1.72 13.83 0.18
C THR A 80 -2.19 13.16 1.45
N LEU A 81 -1.27 12.47 2.11
CA LEU A 81 -1.42 11.85 3.42
C LEU A 81 -0.40 12.48 4.36
N VAL A 82 -0.87 13.15 5.39
CA VAL A 82 0.00 13.77 6.39
C VAL A 82 0.34 12.75 7.47
N LEU A 83 1.64 12.53 7.68
CA LEU A 83 2.15 11.65 8.71
C LEU A 83 2.06 12.35 10.07
N THR A 84 1.47 11.70 11.06
CA THR A 84 1.31 12.24 12.41
C THR A 84 1.65 11.18 13.46
N LEU A 85 2.11 11.60 14.63
CA LEU A 85 2.33 10.74 15.79
C LEU A 85 1.10 10.64 16.69
N SER A 86 0.13 11.55 16.52
CA SER A 86 -1.09 11.61 17.32
C SER A 86 -2.31 11.22 16.50
N SER A 87 -3.15 10.41 17.08
CA SER A 87 -4.51 10.10 16.56
C SER A 87 -5.55 11.14 16.97
N ASP A 88 -5.19 12.14 17.79
CA ASP A 88 -6.10 13.20 18.22
C ASP A 88 -6.48 14.10 17.02
N PRO A 89 -7.78 14.19 16.67
CA PRO A 89 -8.25 15.05 15.59
C PRO A 89 -7.88 16.53 15.75
N HIS A 90 -7.73 17.03 16.98
CA HIS A 90 -7.36 18.42 17.24
C HIS A 90 -5.90 18.75 16.92
N SER A 91 -5.03 17.73 16.86
CA SER A 91 -3.63 17.88 16.48
C SER A 91 -3.39 17.70 14.98
N GLN A 92 -4.44 17.37 14.24
CA GLN A 92 -4.36 17.07 12.82
C GLN A 92 -4.55 18.32 11.97
N LEU A 93 -3.82 18.40 10.86
CA LEU A 93 -3.89 19.52 9.93
C LEU A 93 -5.22 19.46 9.14
N ALA A 94 -6.08 20.47 9.32
CA ALA A 94 -7.39 20.51 8.69
C ALA A 94 -7.33 20.39 7.15
N GLY A 95 -8.27 19.65 6.57
CA GLY A 95 -8.39 19.51 5.12
C GLY A 95 -7.55 18.40 4.48
N PHE A 96 -6.70 17.71 5.24
CA PHE A 96 -5.91 16.58 4.79
C PHE A 96 -6.40 15.25 5.35
N ARG A 97 -5.98 14.17 4.72
CA ARG A 97 -6.04 12.82 5.30
C ARG A 97 -4.78 12.59 6.13
N HIS A 98 -4.92 11.93 7.25
CA HIS A 98 -3.82 11.67 8.17
C HIS A 98 -3.54 10.18 8.26
N LEU A 99 -2.27 9.85 8.45
CA LEU A 99 -1.81 8.52 8.80
C LEU A 99 -1.06 8.63 10.12
N CYS A 100 -1.63 8.05 11.20
CA CYS A 100 -0.95 7.99 12.48
C CYS A 100 0.13 6.90 12.41
N VAL A 101 1.40 7.29 12.53
CA VAL A 101 2.54 6.35 12.52
C VAL A 101 2.94 5.89 13.93
N GLY A 102 2.28 6.40 14.98
CA GLY A 102 2.49 6.03 16.38
C GLY A 102 1.55 4.93 16.87
N VAL A 103 1.08 4.05 15.98
CA VAL A 103 0.18 2.93 16.27
C VAL A 103 0.90 1.58 16.09
N ALA A 104 0.26 0.48 16.51
CA ALA A 104 0.77 -0.86 16.26
C ALA A 104 0.91 -1.15 14.76
N GLU A 105 1.87 -2.01 14.39
CA GLU A 105 2.20 -2.31 12.99
C GLU A 105 0.97 -2.79 12.21
N GLU A 106 0.17 -3.68 12.78
CA GLU A 106 -1.02 -4.23 12.16
C GLU A 106 -2.04 -3.13 11.82
N THR A 107 -2.22 -2.19 12.76
CA THR A 107 -3.12 -1.04 12.58
C THR A 107 -2.62 -0.13 11.47
N LEU A 108 -1.31 0.16 11.47
CA LEU A 108 -0.68 1.00 10.45
C LEU A 108 -0.84 0.39 9.05
N VAL A 109 -0.60 -0.91 8.92
CA VAL A 109 -0.80 -1.65 7.66
C VAL A 109 -2.25 -1.55 7.18
N CYS A 110 -3.22 -1.79 8.06
CA CYS A 110 -4.65 -1.68 7.74
C CYS A 110 -5.04 -0.26 7.29
N GLU A 111 -4.51 0.77 7.97
CA GLU A 111 -4.78 2.16 7.60
C GLU A 111 -4.17 2.54 6.25
N VAL A 112 -2.92 2.16 5.99
CA VAL A 112 -2.28 2.38 4.69
C VAL A 112 -3.09 1.74 3.57
N LEU A 113 -3.57 0.51 3.77
CA LEU A 113 -4.43 -0.19 2.83
C LEU A 113 -5.73 0.55 2.56
N ARG A 114 -6.42 0.96 3.62
CA ARG A 114 -7.69 1.71 3.52
C ARG A 114 -7.49 3.01 2.74
N LEU A 115 -6.41 3.73 2.99
CA LEU A 115 -6.10 5.00 2.35
C LEU A 115 -5.75 4.83 0.87
N VAL A 116 -5.01 3.80 0.52
CA VAL A 116 -4.70 3.46 -0.88
C VAL A 116 -5.98 3.07 -1.63
N GLN A 117 -6.90 2.32 -1.01
CA GLN A 117 -8.18 1.93 -1.62
C GLN A 117 -9.15 3.11 -1.81
N GLN A 118 -9.26 4.00 -0.83
CA GLN A 118 -10.14 5.18 -0.92
C GLN A 118 -9.70 6.15 -2.01
N GLY A 119 -8.43 6.17 -2.37
CA GLY A 119 -7.94 6.89 -3.55
C GLY A 119 -8.50 6.34 -4.87
N HIS A 120 -9.02 5.12 -4.87
CA HIS A 120 -9.55 4.42 -6.05
C HIS A 120 -11.08 4.50 -6.20
N SER A 121 -11.84 4.72 -5.11
CA SER A 121 -13.30 4.75 -5.14
C SER A 121 -13.91 6.06 -5.67
N GLY A 122 -13.10 7.06 -5.99
CA GLY A 122 -13.50 8.36 -6.55
C GLY A 122 -13.47 8.47 -8.08
N GLY A 123 -13.65 7.37 -8.82
CA GLY A 123 -13.86 7.38 -10.27
C GLY A 123 -12.58 7.34 -11.11
N ARG A 124 -12.49 6.33 -11.97
CA ARG A 124 -11.77 6.25 -13.25
C ARG A 124 -10.42 6.97 -13.28
N ASN A 125 -9.37 6.31 -12.83
CA ASN A 125 -8.01 6.42 -13.37
C ASN A 125 -7.02 5.73 -12.43
N LEU A 126 -7.14 4.38 -12.32
CA LEU A 126 -5.90 3.62 -12.34
C LEU A 126 -5.38 3.78 -13.77
N PRO A 127 -4.11 4.14 -14.00
CA PRO A 127 -3.50 3.77 -15.24
C PRO A 127 -3.58 2.25 -15.26
N THR A 128 -4.49 1.70 -16.04
CA THR A 128 -4.31 0.38 -16.61
C THR A 128 -3.00 0.51 -17.36
N ALA A 129 -1.90 0.11 -16.72
CA ALA A 129 -0.67 -0.13 -17.44
C ALA A 129 -1.03 -1.20 -18.45
N GLU A 130 -1.36 -0.77 -19.65
CA GLU A 130 -1.23 -1.56 -20.85
C GLU A 130 0.26 -1.79 -21.05
N THR A 131 0.81 -2.65 -20.23
CA THR A 131 2.04 -3.36 -20.50
C THR A 131 1.62 -4.80 -20.72
N ASP A 132 1.80 -5.23 -21.94
CA ASP A 132 1.65 -6.58 -22.49
C ASP A 132 2.62 -7.61 -21.85
N ALA A 133 2.74 -7.57 -20.54
CA ALA A 133 3.33 -8.64 -19.75
C ALA A 133 2.18 -9.44 -19.14
N PRO A 134 2.14 -10.77 -19.31
CA PRO A 134 1.09 -11.60 -18.71
C PRO A 134 1.09 -11.38 -17.20
N ARG A 135 0.04 -10.73 -16.71
CA ARG A 135 -0.18 -10.57 -15.26
C ARG A 135 -0.23 -11.97 -14.67
N PRO A 136 0.48 -12.26 -13.59
CA PRO A 136 0.38 -13.56 -12.92
C PRO A 136 -1.05 -13.69 -12.38
N THR A 137 -1.92 -14.28 -13.18
CA THR A 137 -3.30 -14.56 -12.79
C THR A 137 -3.30 -15.77 -11.86
N LEU A 138 -3.82 -15.56 -10.65
CA LEU A 138 -4.09 -16.69 -9.77
C LEU A 138 -5.20 -17.56 -10.36
N THR A 139 -5.05 -18.85 -10.26
CA THR A 139 -6.11 -19.79 -10.60
C THR A 139 -7.28 -19.64 -9.62
N PRO A 140 -8.52 -20.03 -9.99
CA PRO A 140 -9.65 -20.00 -9.07
C PRO A 140 -9.36 -20.68 -7.73
N ARG A 141 -8.62 -21.79 -7.76
CA ARG A 141 -8.22 -22.53 -6.55
C ARG A 141 -7.21 -21.76 -5.68
N GLU A 142 -6.28 -21.07 -6.30
CA GLU A 142 -5.34 -20.19 -5.58
C GLU A 142 -6.06 -19.00 -4.96
N VAL A 143 -7.07 -18.44 -5.60
CA VAL A 143 -7.92 -17.38 -5.05
C VAL A 143 -8.69 -17.86 -3.82
N GLU A 144 -9.28 -19.07 -3.85
CA GLU A 144 -9.95 -19.66 -2.70
C GLU A 144 -8.99 -19.85 -1.52
N VAL A 145 -7.80 -20.43 -1.77
CA VAL A 145 -6.77 -20.60 -0.74
C VAL A 145 -6.29 -19.23 -0.20
N LEU A 146 -6.02 -18.27 -1.07
CA LEU A 146 -5.63 -16.92 -0.69
C LEU A 146 -6.67 -16.27 0.23
N SER A 147 -7.96 -16.36 -0.14
CA SER A 147 -9.06 -15.79 0.64
C SER A 147 -9.14 -16.36 2.06
N LEU A 148 -8.87 -17.65 2.23
CA LEU A 148 -8.87 -18.30 3.55
C LEU A 148 -7.62 -17.98 4.36
N VAL A 149 -6.44 -17.89 3.73
CA VAL A 149 -5.19 -17.46 4.37
C VAL A 149 -5.34 -16.06 4.95
N VAL A 150 -5.91 -15.15 4.18
CA VAL A 150 -6.09 -13.74 4.55
C VAL A 150 -7.11 -13.58 5.67
N ARG A 151 -8.09 -14.48 5.77
CA ARG A 151 -9.03 -14.57 6.90
C ARG A 151 -8.43 -15.19 8.15
N GLY A 152 -7.13 -15.49 8.16
CA GLY A 152 -6.41 -16.00 9.31
C GLY A 152 -6.53 -17.52 9.56
N LEU A 153 -7.05 -18.30 8.61
CA LEU A 153 -7.13 -19.74 8.76
C LEU A 153 -5.74 -20.39 8.65
N MET A 154 -5.49 -21.37 9.52
CA MET A 154 -4.29 -22.19 9.42
C MET A 154 -4.38 -23.18 8.25
N SER A 155 -3.23 -23.59 7.71
CA SER A 155 -3.18 -24.50 6.54
C SER A 155 -3.97 -25.79 6.75
N LYS A 156 -4.08 -26.28 7.99
CA LYS A 156 -4.87 -27.48 8.34
C LYS A 156 -6.38 -27.22 8.21
N GLU A 157 -6.84 -26.08 8.70
CA GLU A 157 -8.25 -25.66 8.59
C GLU A 157 -8.65 -25.42 7.14
N ILE A 158 -7.71 -24.87 6.33
CA ILE A 158 -7.91 -24.67 4.89
C ILE A 158 -8.03 -26.03 4.18
N ALA A 159 -7.18 -26.98 4.53
CA ALA A 159 -7.22 -28.34 3.98
C ALA A 159 -8.58 -29.02 4.23
N ASP A 160 -9.06 -28.95 5.47
CA ASP A 160 -10.36 -29.51 5.87
C ASP A 160 -11.51 -28.81 5.14
N ARG A 161 -11.48 -27.47 5.08
CA ARG A 161 -12.55 -26.66 4.46
C ARG A 161 -12.65 -26.82 2.95
N LEU A 162 -11.51 -27.00 2.30
CA LEU A 162 -11.43 -27.16 0.85
C LEU A 162 -11.41 -28.63 0.40
N HIS A 163 -11.48 -29.58 1.34
CA HIS A 163 -11.39 -31.03 1.10
C HIS A 163 -10.16 -31.43 0.27
N ILE A 164 -9.00 -30.90 0.62
CA ILE A 164 -7.69 -31.21 0.00
C ILE A 164 -6.65 -31.56 1.07
N SER A 165 -5.54 -32.15 0.63
CA SER A 165 -4.48 -32.50 1.56
C SER A 165 -3.70 -31.26 2.05
N LEU A 166 -3.15 -31.33 3.27
CA LEU A 166 -2.29 -30.28 3.82
C LEU A 166 -1.07 -29.96 2.92
N PRO A 167 -0.36 -30.92 2.32
CA PRO A 167 0.67 -30.66 1.33
C PRO A 167 0.17 -29.87 0.12
N THR A 168 -1.06 -30.14 -0.34
CA THR A 168 -1.68 -29.41 -1.47
C THR A 168 -1.91 -27.94 -1.12
N VAL A 169 -2.40 -27.65 0.09
CA VAL A 169 -2.55 -26.25 0.57
C VAL A 169 -1.20 -25.55 0.60
N ASN A 170 -0.16 -26.19 1.12
CA ASN A 170 1.18 -25.60 1.18
C ASN A 170 1.75 -25.34 -0.23
N THR A 171 1.49 -26.22 -1.17
CA THR A 171 1.86 -26.01 -2.58
C THR A 171 1.14 -24.79 -3.18
N HIS A 172 -0.17 -24.66 -2.95
CA HIS A 172 -0.91 -23.47 -3.41
C HIS A 172 -0.37 -22.18 -2.77
N ARG A 173 -0.10 -22.19 -1.46
CA ARG A 173 0.49 -21.01 -0.77
C ARG A 173 1.84 -20.63 -1.36
N LYS A 174 2.70 -21.60 -1.63
CA LYS A 174 4.00 -21.37 -2.29
C LYS A 174 3.81 -20.76 -3.68
N ASN A 175 2.96 -21.35 -4.51
CA ASN A 175 2.69 -20.86 -5.85
C ASN A 175 2.09 -19.45 -5.85
N ILE A 176 1.18 -19.14 -4.92
CA ILE A 176 0.63 -17.79 -4.73
C ILE A 176 1.75 -16.80 -4.43
N CYS A 177 2.61 -17.11 -3.46
CA CYS A 177 3.73 -16.25 -3.09
C CYS A 177 4.71 -16.03 -4.25
N GLU A 178 5.02 -17.08 -5.00
CA GLU A 178 5.91 -17.01 -6.18
C GLU A 178 5.29 -16.19 -7.31
N LYS A 179 4.02 -16.44 -7.64
CA LYS A 179 3.30 -15.70 -8.69
C LYS A 179 3.15 -14.22 -8.38
N LEU A 180 2.90 -13.89 -7.11
CA LEU A 180 2.69 -12.50 -6.69
C LEU A 180 3.98 -11.78 -6.32
N GLY A 181 5.10 -12.51 -6.19
CA GLY A 181 6.36 -11.94 -5.73
C GLY A 181 6.35 -11.47 -4.27
N VAL A 182 5.41 -11.98 -3.45
CA VAL A 182 5.21 -11.58 -2.05
C VAL A 182 5.50 -12.73 -1.10
N LYS A 183 6.11 -12.43 0.08
CA LYS A 183 6.54 -13.44 1.05
C LYS A 183 5.82 -13.33 2.41
N SER A 184 4.95 -12.32 2.60
CA SER A 184 4.30 -12.08 3.89
C SER A 184 2.78 -12.15 3.78
N VAL A 185 2.12 -12.60 4.85
CA VAL A 185 0.65 -12.65 4.93
C VAL A 185 0.02 -11.26 4.80
N PRO A 186 0.55 -10.18 5.42
CA PRO A 186 0.06 -8.84 5.20
C PRO A 186 0.05 -8.43 3.72
N ALA A 187 1.12 -8.71 2.97
CA ALA A 187 1.17 -8.40 1.54
C ALA A 187 0.15 -9.22 0.72
N LEU A 188 -0.11 -10.47 1.10
CA LEU A 188 -1.19 -11.28 0.51
C LEU A 188 -2.57 -10.69 0.81
N THR A 189 -2.77 -10.17 2.03
CA THR A 189 -4.01 -9.50 2.43
C THR A 189 -4.29 -8.29 1.56
N VAL A 190 -3.26 -7.46 1.34
CA VAL A 190 -3.33 -6.31 0.43
C VAL A 190 -3.79 -6.72 -0.95
N TYR A 191 -3.11 -7.70 -1.52
CA TYR A 191 -3.42 -8.17 -2.86
C TYR A 191 -4.87 -8.68 -2.95
N ALA A 192 -5.31 -9.50 -1.98
CA ALA A 192 -6.66 -10.06 -1.96
C ALA A 192 -7.75 -8.98 -1.88
N VAL A 193 -7.53 -7.94 -1.07
CA VAL A 193 -8.47 -6.82 -0.92
C VAL A 193 -8.46 -5.93 -2.16
N MET A 194 -7.31 -5.61 -2.73
CA MET A 194 -7.19 -4.80 -3.94
C MET A 194 -7.87 -5.43 -5.16
N HIS A 195 -7.86 -6.76 -5.23
CA HIS A 195 -8.49 -7.50 -6.31
C HIS A 195 -9.94 -7.94 -6.00
N GLY A 196 -10.49 -7.51 -4.85
CA GLY A 196 -11.87 -7.79 -4.47
C GLY A 196 -12.12 -9.25 -4.07
N TYR A 197 -11.07 -10.03 -3.77
CA TYR A 197 -11.21 -11.42 -3.35
C TYR A 197 -11.68 -11.56 -1.90
N VAL A 198 -11.45 -10.54 -1.07
CA VAL A 198 -11.88 -10.48 0.32
C VAL A 198 -12.27 -9.04 0.69
N GLU A 199 -13.36 -8.86 1.42
CA GLU A 199 -13.74 -7.57 1.98
C GLU A 199 -13.00 -7.32 3.31
N LEU A 200 -12.61 -6.08 3.58
CA LEU A 200 -11.91 -5.67 4.82
C LEU A 200 -12.68 -6.11 6.09
N ARG A 201 -14.01 -6.02 6.07
CA ARG A 201 -14.86 -6.46 7.19
C ARG A 201 -14.71 -7.94 7.57
N GLN A 202 -14.22 -8.76 6.66
CA GLN A 202 -14.04 -10.20 6.86
C GLN A 202 -12.67 -10.55 7.49
N ILE A 203 -11.77 -9.57 7.60
CA ILE A 203 -10.42 -9.71 8.14
C ILE A 203 -10.37 -9.23 9.60
N GLU A 204 -11.21 -8.26 9.99
CA GLU A 204 -11.26 -7.66 11.34
C GLU A 204 -11.92 -8.56 12.43
N GLY A 205 -12.32 -9.77 12.13
CA GLY A 205 -13.18 -10.61 12.93
C GLY A 205 -12.51 -11.56 13.95
N LYS A 206 -11.23 -11.36 14.35
CA LYS A 206 -10.61 -12.11 15.46
C LYS A 206 -9.59 -11.23 16.18
N GLY A 207 -10.06 -10.36 17.05
CA GLY A 207 -9.38 -9.81 18.20
C GLY A 207 -10.04 -10.38 19.47
#